data_783881fb2285471f4ad63e7d7920247d
#
_entry.id   783881fb2285471f4ad63e7d7920247d
#
_cell.length_a   1.000
_cell.length_b   1.000
_cell.length_c   1.000
_cell.angle_alpha   90.00
_cell.angle_beta   90.00
_cell.angle_gamma   90.00
#
_symmetry.space_group_name_H-M   'P 1'
#
loop_
_entity.id
_entity.type
_entity.pdbx_description
1 polymer ?
#
loop_
_entity_poly.entity_id
_entity_poly.type
_entity_poly.pdbx_seq_one_letter_code
_entity_poly.pdbx_strand_id
1 'polypeptide(L)'
;MKSSRTDRKGGPGGPGGPGGIAGIGDLRRPEEECGLFGIYGLSDAATHTALGLHALQHRGQEAAGIVAYDGEQFHSHRALGLVGDNFNAPEVMERLACHVAIGHVRYSTTGETVLRNVQPLFADFKFGGLAVAHNGNLTNAYEIRQRLVQRGCIFQSTSDTEAIIHLIAISEYGRVVDRMTDALSQIQGAYSMVCITQKKLIGLRDSYGVRPLVLGRLGEAWILSSETCALDIIGAEFVRDVEPGEIVVIDDKGLHSIKPFSKSPNRFCIFEYIYFARPDSVMEGRSVYDVRKNIGAELARESHVDADLVVPVPDSGVPAAIGYAQQSGVPFEFGLIRNHYVGRTFIEPTDQIRHLGVRLKHNANAAGLKDKRVVLVDDSIVRGITSLKIVEMVRNAGAKEVHMRVSSPPTTHSCFYGIDTPSQDELLAAKFDVEAMAKHIALDSLAFISIDGLYRAFGEKARAADAPQFCDACFSGDYPIPLIDHDKDPVQHQLSLLDERE
;
A
#
# COMPACT_ATOMS: atom_id res chain seq x y z
N MET A 1 22.68 68.09 6.86
CA MET A 1 24.04 68.11 6.31
C MET A 1 24.19 66.89 5.43
N LYS A 2 24.20 67.13 4.13
CA LYS A 2 25.06 66.67 3.01
C LYS A 2 25.41 65.16 3.06
N SER A 3 24.84 64.34 2.17
CA SER A 3 25.19 64.03 0.75
C SER A 3 26.36 63.05 0.69
N SER A 4 26.19 61.93 0.03
CA SER A 4 26.56 61.79 -1.39
C SER A 4 26.19 60.42 -1.95
N ARG A 5 25.55 60.46 -3.11
CA ARG A 5 25.38 59.36 -4.09
C ARG A 5 26.74 59.01 -4.68
N THR A 6 26.95 57.72 -5.00
CA THR A 6 27.77 57.37 -6.18
C THR A 6 27.12 56.22 -6.92
N ASP A 7 26.71 56.53 -8.14
CA ASP A 7 26.39 55.59 -9.24
C ASP A 7 27.62 54.77 -9.61
N ARG A 8 27.43 53.50 -9.95
CA ARG A 8 28.27 52.82 -10.95
C ARG A 8 27.47 51.83 -11.82
N LYS A 9 27.65 52.07 -13.06
CA LYS A 9 27.17 51.54 -14.30
C LYS A 9 27.32 50.00 -14.46
N GLY A 10 26.46 49.49 -15.36
CA GLY A 10 26.30 48.15 -15.84
C GLY A 10 27.53 47.50 -16.49
N GLY A 11 27.45 46.21 -16.58
CA GLY A 11 28.27 45.31 -17.39
C GLY A 11 27.44 44.11 -17.83
N PRO A 12 27.76 43.46 -18.94
CA PRO A 12 26.83 42.71 -19.78
C PRO A 12 26.62 41.25 -19.38
N GLY A 13 25.57 40.66 -19.96
CA GLY A 13 25.03 39.34 -19.77
C GLY A 13 26.05 38.19 -19.77
N GLY A 14 25.81 37.27 -18.85
CA GLY A 14 26.38 35.93 -18.84
C GLY A 14 25.34 34.89 -19.22
N PRO A 15 25.74 33.79 -19.83
CA PRO A 15 24.86 32.81 -20.47
C PRO A 15 24.10 31.93 -19.49
N GLY A 16 22.99 31.39 -19.98
CA GLY A 16 21.99 30.58 -19.26
C GLY A 16 22.56 29.55 -18.29
N GLY A 17 22.00 29.54 -17.12
CA GLY A 17 22.19 28.47 -16.14
C GLY A 17 21.59 27.16 -16.64
N PRO A 18 22.22 26.04 -16.34
CA PRO A 18 21.71 24.74 -16.73
C PRO A 18 20.40 24.44 -16.04
N GLY A 19 19.50 23.81 -16.80
CA GLY A 19 18.18 23.38 -16.34
C GLY A 19 18.23 22.69 -14.98
N GLY A 20 17.23 22.99 -14.18
CA GLY A 20 17.03 22.35 -12.89
C GLY A 20 17.08 20.84 -13.06
N ILE A 21 18.01 20.21 -12.35
CA ILE A 21 18.08 18.76 -12.21
C ILE A 21 16.79 18.39 -11.50
N ALA A 22 15.92 17.67 -12.19
CA ALA A 22 14.75 17.01 -11.59
C ALA A 22 15.22 16.29 -10.33
N GLY A 23 14.61 16.58 -9.19
CA GLY A 23 15.00 16.02 -7.91
C GLY A 23 15.13 14.50 -8.03
N ILE A 24 16.26 13.97 -7.55
CA ILE A 24 16.50 12.54 -7.48
C ILE A 24 15.43 11.96 -6.57
N GLY A 25 14.41 11.38 -7.20
CA GLY A 25 13.30 10.72 -6.53
C GLY A 25 13.80 9.67 -5.54
N ASP A 26 13.11 9.60 -4.47
CA ASP A 26 13.27 8.77 -3.28
C ASP A 26 13.70 7.31 -3.56
N LEU A 27 14.54 6.76 -2.71
CA LEU A 27 15.12 5.40 -2.76
C LEU A 27 14.11 4.29 -2.42
N ARG A 28 12.86 4.35 -2.93
CA ARG A 28 11.74 3.56 -2.44
C ARG A 28 11.58 2.23 -3.18
N ARG A 29 11.39 1.14 -2.42
CA ARG A 29 10.67 -0.08 -2.83
C ARG A 29 9.22 0.30 -3.15
N PRO A 30 8.40 -0.57 -3.80
CA PRO A 30 6.96 -0.33 -3.85
C PRO A 30 6.49 0.02 -2.45
N GLU A 31 5.87 1.17 -2.30
CA GLU A 31 5.48 1.63 -1.00
C GLU A 31 4.02 1.26 -0.73
N GLU A 32 3.72 1.13 0.51
CA GLU A 32 2.66 0.39 1.18
C GLU A 32 1.27 0.91 0.83
N GLU A 33 0.30 0.04 0.94
CA GLU A 33 -1.12 0.32 0.79
C GLU A 33 -1.72 0.76 2.11
N CYS A 34 -2.84 1.52 2.06
CA CYS A 34 -3.61 1.91 3.22
C CYS A 34 -4.13 0.71 4.02
N GLY A 35 -4.27 0.87 5.35
CA GLY A 35 -4.91 -0.12 6.22
C GLY A 35 -6.22 0.40 6.78
N LEU A 36 -7.23 -0.46 6.81
CA LEU A 36 -8.58 -0.18 7.29
C LEU A 36 -8.88 -0.97 8.54
N PHE A 37 -9.57 -0.33 9.48
CA PHE A 37 -10.15 -0.99 10.64
C PHE A 37 -11.50 -0.36 11.00
N GLY A 38 -12.48 -1.17 11.41
CA GLY A 38 -13.77 -0.70 11.88
C GLY A 38 -14.36 -1.68 12.89
N ILE A 39 -15.03 -1.16 13.92
CA ILE A 39 -15.65 -1.96 14.96
C ILE A 39 -17.01 -1.38 15.34
N TYR A 40 -17.97 -2.26 15.59
CA TYR A 40 -19.34 -1.95 15.98
C TYR A 40 -19.79 -2.76 17.20
N GLY A 41 -20.33 -2.07 18.22
CA GLY A 41 -20.94 -2.74 19.37
C GLY A 41 -20.01 -2.96 20.56
N LEU A 42 -18.91 -2.16 20.69
CA LEU A 42 -17.98 -2.23 21.80
C LEU A 42 -17.80 -0.85 22.45
N SER A 43 -17.90 -0.76 23.78
CA SER A 43 -17.89 0.52 24.52
C SER A 43 -16.57 1.31 24.40
N ASP A 44 -15.47 0.64 24.09
CA ASP A 44 -14.15 1.23 23.86
C ASP A 44 -13.66 1.02 22.42
N ALA A 45 -14.59 1.15 21.46
CA ALA A 45 -14.35 0.91 20.04
C ALA A 45 -13.18 1.71 19.49
N ALA A 46 -12.96 2.96 19.91
CA ALA A 46 -11.84 3.77 19.44
C ALA A 46 -10.48 3.23 19.89
N THR A 47 -10.37 2.70 21.11
CA THR A 47 -9.14 2.10 21.62
C THR A 47 -8.78 0.84 20.81
N HIS A 48 -9.76 -0.02 20.56
CA HIS A 48 -9.55 -1.22 19.73
C HIS A 48 -9.24 -0.84 18.28
N THR A 49 -9.84 0.23 17.76
CA THR A 49 -9.50 0.75 16.43
C THR A 49 -8.05 1.21 16.39
N ALA A 50 -7.57 1.95 17.40
CA ALA A 50 -6.16 2.37 17.46
C ALA A 50 -5.20 1.18 17.54
N LEU A 51 -5.52 0.14 18.32
CA LEU A 51 -4.72 -1.10 18.38
C LEU A 51 -4.72 -1.86 17.04
N GLY A 52 -5.89 -2.00 16.40
CA GLY A 52 -6.00 -2.60 15.07
C GLY A 52 -5.22 -1.84 14.01
N LEU A 53 -5.28 -0.51 14.01
CA LEU A 53 -4.47 0.33 13.13
C LEU A 53 -2.97 0.21 13.41
N HIS A 54 -2.57 0.07 14.67
CA HIS A 54 -1.17 -0.16 15.05
C HIS A 54 -0.67 -1.49 14.47
N ALA A 55 -1.48 -2.54 14.50
CA ALA A 55 -1.15 -3.81 13.84
C ALA A 55 -1.01 -3.68 12.31
N LEU A 56 -1.78 -2.75 11.71
CA LEU A 56 -1.76 -2.42 10.28
C LEU A 56 -0.75 -1.31 9.92
N GLN A 57 0.11 -0.88 10.84
CA GLN A 57 1.03 0.25 10.60
C GLN A 57 2.01 -0.01 9.43
N HIS A 58 2.30 -1.28 9.12
CA HIS A 58 3.09 -1.66 7.95
C HIS A 58 2.44 -1.24 6.63
N ARG A 59 1.10 -1.09 6.58
CA ARG A 59 0.32 -0.66 5.41
C ARG A 59 0.31 0.86 5.19
N GLY A 60 0.64 1.66 6.21
CA GLY A 60 0.68 3.12 6.08
C GLY A 60 1.36 3.79 7.26
N GLN A 61 2.35 4.64 7.01
CA GLN A 61 3.17 5.28 8.04
C GLN A 61 3.16 6.81 7.97
N GLU A 62 2.49 7.40 6.97
CA GLU A 62 2.50 8.84 6.75
C GLU A 62 1.45 9.59 7.57
N ALA A 63 0.31 8.96 7.77
CA ALA A 63 -0.79 9.55 8.52
C ALA A 63 -1.73 8.48 9.08
N ALA A 64 -2.45 8.82 10.13
CA ALA A 64 -3.49 7.99 10.70
C ALA A 64 -4.71 8.82 11.12
N GLY A 65 -5.89 8.21 11.09
CA GLY A 65 -7.12 8.85 11.52
C GLY A 65 -8.14 7.87 12.07
N ILE A 66 -8.94 8.34 13.01
CA ILE A 66 -10.10 7.64 13.57
C ILE A 66 -11.28 8.58 13.53
N VAL A 67 -12.44 8.07 13.09
CA VAL A 67 -13.74 8.69 13.25
C VAL A 67 -14.62 7.75 14.05
N ALA A 68 -15.23 8.29 15.09
CA ALA A 68 -16.03 7.60 16.08
C ALA A 68 -17.42 8.22 16.19
N TYR A 69 -18.44 7.42 16.54
CA TYR A 69 -19.80 7.90 16.83
C TYR A 69 -20.21 7.45 18.24
N ASP A 70 -20.51 8.42 19.13
CA ASP A 70 -20.83 8.19 20.55
C ASP A 70 -22.31 7.90 20.83
N GLY A 71 -23.17 7.99 19.82
CA GLY A 71 -24.62 7.88 19.90
C GLY A 71 -25.33 9.22 19.69
N GLU A 72 -24.62 10.34 19.81
CA GLU A 72 -25.14 11.69 19.61
C GLU A 72 -24.44 12.41 18.46
N GLN A 73 -23.12 12.38 18.42
CA GLN A 73 -22.31 13.10 17.44
C GLN A 73 -21.10 12.30 16.98
N PHE A 74 -20.54 12.73 15.85
CA PHE A 74 -19.29 12.18 15.33
C PHE A 74 -18.09 12.94 15.87
N HIS A 75 -17.08 12.20 16.30
CA HIS A 75 -15.78 12.72 16.73
C HIS A 75 -14.71 12.24 15.75
N SER A 76 -13.76 13.11 15.45
CA SER A 76 -12.66 12.80 14.52
C SER A 76 -11.33 13.24 15.11
N HIS A 77 -10.34 12.39 14.98
CA HIS A 77 -8.92 12.74 15.15
C HIS A 77 -8.13 12.21 13.97
N ARG A 78 -7.46 13.10 13.26
CA ARG A 78 -6.64 12.81 12.08
C ARG A 78 -5.31 13.54 12.21
N ALA A 79 -4.20 12.84 12.00
CA ALA A 79 -2.87 13.40 12.17
C ALA A 79 -1.87 12.79 11.20
N LEU A 80 -0.79 13.51 10.93
CA LEU A 80 0.37 13.00 10.22
C LEU A 80 1.23 12.17 11.18
N GLY A 81 1.94 11.16 10.67
CA GLY A 81 2.80 10.26 11.43
C GLY A 81 2.12 8.98 11.88
N LEU A 82 2.77 8.28 12.80
CA LEU A 82 2.38 6.93 13.22
C LEU A 82 1.19 6.92 14.19
N VAL A 83 0.50 5.79 14.24
CA VAL A 83 -0.63 5.57 15.18
C VAL A 83 -0.17 5.74 16.62
N GLY A 84 0.97 5.14 17.00
CA GLY A 84 1.50 5.21 18.36
C GLY A 84 1.83 6.62 18.83
N ASP A 85 2.19 7.53 17.93
CA ASP A 85 2.50 8.92 18.25
C ASP A 85 1.24 9.77 18.45
N ASN A 86 0.15 9.44 17.77
CA ASN A 86 -1.04 10.27 17.67
C ASN A 86 -2.22 9.80 18.51
N PHE A 87 -2.24 8.52 18.94
CA PHE A 87 -3.37 7.91 19.66
C PHE A 87 -2.97 7.35 21.03
N ASN A 88 -1.84 7.81 21.62
CA ASN A 88 -1.40 7.46 22.95
C ASN A 88 -1.82 8.48 24.04
N ALA A 89 -2.30 9.67 23.65
CA ALA A 89 -2.70 10.70 24.57
C ALA A 89 -4.13 10.43 25.13
N PRO A 90 -4.30 10.37 26.47
CA PRO A 90 -5.60 10.10 27.08
C PRO A 90 -6.71 11.05 26.60
N GLU A 91 -6.40 12.34 26.43
CA GLU A 91 -7.37 13.36 26.02
C GLU A 91 -7.90 13.12 24.58
N VAL A 92 -7.09 12.52 23.71
CA VAL A 92 -7.49 12.14 22.37
C VAL A 92 -8.46 10.96 22.45
N MET A 93 -8.14 9.94 23.25
CA MET A 93 -8.92 8.72 23.38
C MET A 93 -10.24 8.97 24.13
N GLU A 94 -10.24 9.80 25.18
CA GLU A 94 -11.47 10.22 25.88
C GLU A 94 -12.43 10.94 24.94
N ARG A 95 -11.95 11.83 24.07
CA ARG A 95 -12.77 12.52 23.06
C ARG A 95 -13.34 11.58 22.01
N LEU A 96 -12.69 10.45 21.74
CA LEU A 96 -13.13 9.45 20.79
C LEU A 96 -13.94 8.32 21.44
N ALA A 97 -14.26 8.39 22.74
CA ALA A 97 -15.02 7.36 23.44
C ALA A 97 -16.37 7.10 22.74
N CYS A 98 -16.64 5.83 22.39
CA CYS A 98 -17.75 5.50 21.51
C CYS A 98 -18.06 4.00 21.48
N HIS A 99 -19.17 3.63 20.82
CA HIS A 99 -19.54 2.24 20.54
C HIS A 99 -19.28 1.81 19.09
N VAL A 100 -18.96 2.75 18.22
CA VAL A 100 -18.68 2.50 16.80
C VAL A 100 -17.54 3.40 16.35
N ALA A 101 -16.51 2.85 15.77
CA ALA A 101 -15.41 3.60 15.22
C ALA A 101 -14.89 2.97 13.93
N ILE A 102 -14.34 3.81 13.04
CA ILE A 102 -13.51 3.37 11.91
C ILE A 102 -12.20 4.13 11.93
N GLY A 103 -11.17 3.47 11.41
CA GLY A 103 -9.84 4.03 11.34
C GLY A 103 -9.14 3.70 10.03
N HIS A 104 -8.12 4.49 9.76
CA HIS A 104 -7.32 4.41 8.55
C HIS A 104 -5.86 4.74 8.86
N VAL A 105 -4.93 3.94 8.34
CA VAL A 105 -3.52 4.30 8.21
C VAL A 105 -3.23 4.56 6.74
N ARG A 106 -2.58 5.70 6.47
CA ARG A 106 -2.39 6.21 5.12
C ARG A 106 -0.97 6.02 4.65
N TYR A 107 -0.87 5.60 3.41
CA TYR A 107 0.23 5.85 2.52
C TYR A 107 -0.30 6.57 1.26
N SER A 108 0.43 7.55 0.71
CA SER A 108 -0.04 8.36 -0.43
C SER A 108 0.16 7.62 -1.73
N THR A 109 -0.88 7.02 -2.29
CA THR A 109 -0.91 6.49 -3.67
C THR A 109 -1.36 7.57 -4.66
N THR A 110 -2.27 8.43 -4.24
CA THR A 110 -2.80 9.56 -4.99
C THR A 110 -2.97 10.77 -4.08
N GLY A 111 -2.51 11.94 -4.55
CA GLY A 111 -2.61 13.22 -3.83
C GLY A 111 -1.50 13.42 -2.79
N GLU A 112 -1.31 14.68 -2.39
CA GLU A 112 -0.28 15.08 -1.42
C GLU A 112 -0.57 14.54 -0.02
N THR A 113 0.49 14.23 0.76
CA THR A 113 0.39 13.92 2.20
C THR A 113 0.15 15.18 3.00
N VAL A 114 -1.09 15.64 2.97
CA VAL A 114 -1.60 16.79 3.72
C VAL A 114 -2.80 16.39 4.57
N LEU A 115 -3.00 17.08 5.67
CA LEU A 115 -4.05 16.72 6.64
C LEU A 115 -5.46 16.61 6.02
N ARG A 116 -5.77 17.41 5.00
CA ARG A 116 -7.07 17.34 4.30
C ARG A 116 -7.32 16.01 3.57
N ASN A 117 -6.26 15.26 3.24
CA ASN A 117 -6.33 13.97 2.57
C ASN A 117 -6.31 12.78 3.56
N VAL A 118 -6.08 13.04 4.84
CA VAL A 118 -6.05 11.99 5.87
C VAL A 118 -7.47 11.48 6.11
N GLN A 119 -7.61 10.17 5.97
CA GLN A 119 -8.89 9.47 6.18
C GLN A 119 -9.01 8.95 7.63
N PRO A 120 -10.24 8.62 8.11
CA PRO A 120 -11.50 8.64 7.38
C PRO A 120 -11.97 10.06 7.03
N LEU A 121 -12.54 10.24 5.83
CA LEU A 121 -13.20 11.47 5.44
C LEU A 121 -14.62 11.47 6.01
N PHE A 122 -15.01 12.60 6.60
CA PHE A 122 -16.36 12.79 7.18
C PHE A 122 -17.14 13.82 6.38
N ALA A 123 -18.41 13.53 6.14
CA ALA A 123 -19.36 14.46 5.57
C ALA A 123 -20.70 14.37 6.31
N ASP A 124 -21.32 15.53 6.51
CA ASP A 124 -22.69 15.63 7.02
C ASP A 124 -23.61 16.12 5.90
N PHE A 125 -24.70 15.42 5.68
CA PHE A 125 -25.67 15.75 4.65
C PHE A 125 -27.10 15.40 5.10
N LYS A 126 -28.11 15.70 4.28
CA LYS A 126 -29.54 15.60 4.63
C LYS A 126 -29.95 14.37 5.44
N PHE A 127 -29.26 13.25 5.31
CA PHE A 127 -29.61 11.98 5.98
C PHE A 127 -28.73 11.67 7.20
N GLY A 128 -27.92 12.62 7.66
CA GLY A 128 -27.00 12.50 8.79
C GLY A 128 -25.53 12.33 8.34
N GLY A 129 -24.67 12.12 9.33
CA GLY A 129 -23.22 11.99 9.10
C GLY A 129 -22.85 10.64 8.47
N LEU A 130 -21.81 10.70 7.62
CA LEU A 130 -21.14 9.54 7.02
C LEU A 130 -19.63 9.74 7.12
N ALA A 131 -18.91 8.75 7.64
CA ALA A 131 -17.48 8.70 7.54
C ALA A 131 -17.06 7.51 6.65
N VAL A 132 -16.01 7.70 5.84
CA VAL A 132 -15.52 6.73 4.87
C VAL A 132 -14.02 6.60 4.99
N ALA A 133 -13.54 5.37 5.13
CA ALA A 133 -12.14 4.97 5.00
C ALA A 133 -12.01 4.04 3.78
N HIS A 134 -11.04 4.29 2.92
CA HIS A 134 -10.85 3.63 1.63
C HIS A 134 -9.39 3.18 1.46
N ASN A 135 -9.21 1.93 1.08
CA ASN A 135 -7.96 1.35 0.61
C ASN A 135 -8.14 0.94 -0.86
N GLY A 136 -7.33 1.49 -1.74
CA GLY A 136 -7.37 1.22 -3.16
C GLY A 136 -7.20 2.47 -4.00
N ASN A 137 -7.62 2.39 -5.27
CA ASN A 137 -7.58 3.51 -6.21
C ASN A 137 -8.66 3.36 -7.29
N LEU A 138 -9.32 4.46 -7.62
CA LEU A 138 -10.31 4.52 -8.70
C LEU A 138 -9.62 4.85 -10.02
N THR A 139 -9.89 4.05 -11.05
CA THR A 139 -9.34 4.24 -12.39
C THR A 139 -10.13 5.25 -13.23
N ASN A 140 -11.28 5.73 -12.73
CA ASN A 140 -12.10 6.77 -13.34
C ASN A 140 -12.38 7.97 -12.40
N ALA A 141 -11.51 8.16 -11.40
CA ALA A 141 -11.68 9.22 -10.40
C ALA A 141 -11.73 10.62 -11.00
N TYR A 142 -10.86 10.89 -11.99
CA TYR A 142 -10.79 12.19 -12.66
C TYR A 142 -12.08 12.49 -13.43
N GLU A 143 -12.56 11.55 -14.23
CA GLU A 143 -13.81 11.72 -14.99
C GLU A 143 -15.00 11.98 -14.07
N ILE A 144 -15.11 11.22 -12.97
CA ILE A 144 -16.16 11.42 -11.96
C ILE A 144 -16.04 12.80 -11.34
N ARG A 145 -14.83 13.22 -10.93
CA ARG A 145 -14.57 14.52 -10.32
C ARG A 145 -15.01 15.67 -11.24
N GLN A 146 -14.64 15.62 -12.52
CA GLN A 146 -15.04 16.62 -13.51
C GLN A 146 -16.56 16.74 -13.62
N ARG A 147 -17.25 15.62 -13.74
CA ARG A 147 -18.72 15.56 -13.79
C ARG A 147 -19.37 16.13 -12.53
N LEU A 148 -18.83 15.84 -11.34
CA LEU A 148 -19.32 16.32 -10.08
C LEU A 148 -19.09 17.84 -9.91
N VAL A 149 -17.93 18.36 -10.31
CA VAL A 149 -17.64 19.82 -10.29
C VAL A 149 -18.60 20.57 -11.21
N GLN A 150 -18.88 20.06 -12.42
CA GLN A 150 -19.89 20.64 -13.32
C GLN A 150 -21.29 20.66 -12.73
N ARG A 151 -21.60 19.74 -11.79
CA ARG A 151 -22.87 19.71 -11.03
C ARG A 151 -22.85 20.58 -9.77
N GLY A 152 -21.76 21.34 -9.53
CA GLY A 152 -21.61 22.26 -8.40
C GLY A 152 -21.07 21.62 -7.12
N CYS A 153 -20.55 20.40 -7.16
CA CYS A 153 -19.89 19.79 -6.00
C CYS A 153 -18.57 20.51 -5.68
N ILE A 154 -18.35 20.79 -4.41
CA ILE A 154 -17.15 21.49 -3.91
C ILE A 154 -16.22 20.46 -3.27
N PHE A 155 -15.03 20.30 -3.79
CA PHE A 155 -14.02 19.39 -3.26
C PHE A 155 -13.06 20.11 -2.30
N GLN A 156 -12.74 19.47 -1.19
CA GLN A 156 -11.82 19.98 -0.17
C GLN A 156 -10.48 19.21 -0.18
N SER A 157 -10.47 18.00 -0.73
CA SER A 157 -9.29 17.14 -0.82
C SER A 157 -8.95 16.80 -2.27
N THR A 158 -7.80 16.18 -2.47
CA THR A 158 -7.40 15.60 -3.76
C THR A 158 -7.66 14.09 -3.82
N SER A 159 -8.24 13.50 -2.75
CA SER A 159 -8.52 12.08 -2.66
C SER A 159 -9.69 11.68 -3.57
N ASP A 160 -9.58 10.53 -4.22
CA ASP A 160 -10.66 9.87 -4.96
C ASP A 160 -11.84 9.47 -4.06
N THR A 161 -11.57 9.20 -2.78
CA THR A 161 -12.59 8.90 -1.74
C THR A 161 -13.63 10.01 -1.62
N GLU A 162 -13.25 11.28 -1.79
CA GLU A 162 -14.19 12.40 -1.73
C GLU A 162 -15.20 12.36 -2.89
N ALA A 163 -14.79 11.87 -4.06
CA ALA A 163 -15.71 11.68 -5.18
C ALA A 163 -16.79 10.64 -4.85
N ILE A 164 -16.45 9.58 -4.13
CA ILE A 164 -17.42 8.57 -3.65
C ILE A 164 -18.43 9.20 -2.70
N ILE A 165 -17.98 10.04 -1.75
CA ILE A 165 -18.87 10.75 -0.81
C ILE A 165 -19.84 11.64 -1.57
N HIS A 166 -19.37 12.38 -2.56
CA HIS A 166 -20.25 13.22 -3.39
C HIS A 166 -21.26 12.41 -4.18
N LEU A 167 -20.88 11.27 -4.76
CA LEU A 167 -21.83 10.37 -5.45
C LEU A 167 -22.92 9.87 -4.51
N ILE A 168 -22.56 9.48 -3.27
CA ILE A 168 -23.52 9.07 -2.24
C ILE A 168 -24.47 10.22 -1.87
N ALA A 169 -23.91 11.43 -1.72
CA ALA A 169 -24.68 12.62 -1.32
C ALA A 169 -25.73 13.03 -2.36
N ILE A 170 -25.38 12.98 -3.66
CA ILE A 170 -26.28 13.37 -4.75
C ILE A 170 -27.22 12.26 -5.22
N SER A 171 -27.05 11.03 -4.76
CA SER A 171 -27.95 9.92 -5.09
C SER A 171 -29.38 10.20 -4.60
N GLU A 172 -30.38 9.82 -5.38
CA GLU A 172 -31.80 10.09 -5.09
C GLU A 172 -32.48 9.02 -4.23
N TYR A 173 -31.79 7.90 -3.95
CA TYR A 173 -32.33 6.82 -3.15
C TYR A 173 -32.55 7.24 -1.68
N GLY A 174 -33.54 6.63 -1.04
CA GLY A 174 -33.94 7.00 0.34
C GLY A 174 -33.07 6.37 1.43
N ARG A 175 -32.47 5.18 1.17
CA ARG A 175 -31.66 4.44 2.16
C ARG A 175 -30.18 4.56 1.85
N VAL A 176 -29.36 4.69 2.88
CA VAL A 176 -27.90 4.86 2.72
C VAL A 176 -27.24 3.73 1.93
N VAL A 177 -27.64 2.48 2.14
CA VAL A 177 -27.07 1.33 1.43
C VAL A 177 -27.41 1.36 -0.08
N ASP A 178 -28.64 1.80 -0.42
CA ASP A 178 -29.05 1.95 -1.83
C ASP A 178 -28.26 3.10 -2.49
N ARG A 179 -28.00 4.21 -1.77
CA ARG A 179 -27.15 5.31 -2.24
C ARG A 179 -25.70 4.87 -2.47
N MET A 180 -25.17 4.05 -1.55
CA MET A 180 -23.85 3.46 -1.72
C MET A 180 -23.82 2.55 -2.94
N THR A 181 -24.82 1.69 -3.13
CA THR A 181 -24.92 0.83 -4.31
C THR A 181 -24.97 1.65 -5.59
N ASP A 182 -25.73 2.73 -5.62
CA ASP A 182 -25.82 3.65 -6.76
C ASP A 182 -24.46 4.32 -7.05
N ALA A 183 -23.78 4.84 -6.01
CA ALA A 183 -22.46 5.43 -6.13
C ALA A 183 -21.41 4.40 -6.66
N LEU A 184 -21.41 3.20 -6.09
CA LEU A 184 -20.49 2.13 -6.48
C LEU A 184 -20.73 1.62 -7.90
N SER A 185 -21.93 1.73 -8.44
CA SER A 185 -22.23 1.39 -9.84
C SER A 185 -21.58 2.34 -10.85
N GLN A 186 -21.13 3.52 -10.40
CA GLN A 186 -20.56 4.58 -11.22
C GLN A 186 -19.03 4.62 -11.16
N ILE A 187 -18.42 4.00 -10.15
CA ILE A 187 -16.98 3.98 -9.97
C ILE A 187 -16.35 2.74 -10.62
N GLN A 188 -15.12 2.89 -11.09
CA GLN A 188 -14.27 1.80 -11.53
C GLN A 188 -12.93 1.88 -10.80
N GLY A 189 -12.37 0.73 -10.46
CA GLY A 189 -11.12 0.64 -9.71
C GLY A 189 -11.13 -0.52 -8.72
N ALA A 190 -10.03 -0.66 -8.02
CA ALA A 190 -9.88 -1.61 -6.93
C ALA A 190 -10.07 -0.90 -5.60
N TYR A 191 -10.93 -1.45 -4.74
CA TYR A 191 -11.20 -0.83 -3.44
C TYR A 191 -11.68 -1.81 -2.39
N SER A 192 -11.29 -1.54 -1.17
CA SER A 192 -12.00 -1.93 0.05
C SER A 192 -12.36 -0.67 0.82
N MET A 193 -13.53 -0.63 1.40
CA MET A 193 -13.99 0.51 2.18
C MET A 193 -14.63 0.08 3.48
N VAL A 194 -14.44 0.89 4.51
CA VAL A 194 -15.15 0.78 5.78
C VAL A 194 -15.79 2.14 6.06
N CYS A 195 -17.11 2.11 6.28
CA CYS A 195 -17.91 3.32 6.46
C CYS A 195 -18.73 3.23 7.74
N ILE A 196 -18.95 4.36 8.41
CA ILE A 196 -19.93 4.47 9.50
C ILE A 196 -20.95 5.55 9.24
N THR A 197 -22.16 5.26 9.65
CA THR A 197 -23.25 6.20 9.83
C THR A 197 -23.66 6.22 11.30
N GLN A 198 -24.64 7.02 11.67
CA GLN A 198 -25.20 7.03 13.04
C GLN A 198 -25.69 5.64 13.52
N LYS A 199 -26.00 4.70 12.61
CA LYS A 199 -26.65 3.42 12.96
C LYS A 199 -25.94 2.19 12.39
N LYS A 200 -24.93 2.33 11.56
CA LYS A 200 -24.38 1.21 10.80
C LYS A 200 -22.87 1.32 10.67
N LEU A 201 -22.23 0.17 10.76
CA LEU A 201 -20.90 -0.08 10.19
C LEU A 201 -21.09 -0.83 8.87
N ILE A 202 -20.44 -0.38 7.81
CA ILE A 202 -20.61 -0.94 6.46
C ILE A 202 -19.24 -1.23 5.89
N GLY A 203 -19.05 -2.47 5.44
CA GLY A 203 -17.87 -2.91 4.69
C GLY A 203 -18.21 -3.14 3.23
N LEU A 204 -17.34 -2.72 2.33
CA LEU A 204 -17.54 -2.86 0.89
C LEU A 204 -16.24 -3.35 0.25
N ARG A 205 -16.36 -4.26 -0.72
CA ARG A 205 -15.23 -4.77 -1.48
C ARG A 205 -15.52 -4.71 -2.97
N ASP A 206 -14.54 -4.35 -3.79
CA ASP A 206 -14.70 -4.26 -5.24
C ASP A 206 -15.12 -5.59 -5.88
N SER A 207 -15.72 -5.53 -7.06
CA SER A 207 -16.31 -6.70 -7.73
C SER A 207 -15.30 -7.78 -8.12
N TYR A 208 -14.00 -7.44 -8.21
CA TYR A 208 -12.92 -8.38 -8.47
C TYR A 208 -12.23 -8.85 -7.20
N GLY A 209 -12.50 -8.19 -6.05
CA GLY A 209 -11.87 -8.50 -4.77
C GLY A 209 -10.37 -8.23 -4.77
N VAL A 210 -9.91 -7.19 -5.48
CA VAL A 210 -8.47 -6.89 -5.60
C VAL A 210 -7.85 -6.52 -4.26
N ARG A 211 -8.56 -5.68 -3.47
CA ARG A 211 -8.11 -5.27 -2.13
C ARG A 211 -8.68 -6.17 -1.05
N PRO A 212 -7.88 -6.41 0.03
CA PRO A 212 -8.33 -7.26 1.12
C PRO A 212 -9.36 -6.58 2.03
N LEU A 213 -10.30 -7.36 2.55
CA LEU A 213 -11.17 -6.98 3.66
C LEU A 213 -11.67 -8.24 4.35
N VAL A 214 -11.46 -8.33 5.66
CA VAL A 214 -11.86 -9.46 6.48
C VAL A 214 -12.91 -9.05 7.52
N LEU A 215 -13.75 -10.01 7.89
CA LEU A 215 -14.75 -9.89 8.93
C LEU A 215 -14.28 -10.67 10.18
N GLY A 216 -14.33 -10.01 11.33
CA GLY A 216 -13.99 -10.60 12.63
C GLY A 216 -15.07 -10.34 13.65
N ARG A 217 -14.95 -11.02 14.82
CA ARG A 217 -15.85 -10.90 15.96
C ARG A 217 -15.08 -10.87 17.28
N LEU A 218 -15.47 -9.95 18.17
CA LEU A 218 -14.95 -9.88 19.53
C LEU A 218 -16.15 -9.86 20.51
N GLY A 219 -16.45 -11.02 21.11
CA GLY A 219 -17.68 -11.19 21.86
C GLY A 219 -18.91 -10.94 20.98
N GLU A 220 -19.72 -9.92 21.32
CA GLU A 220 -20.86 -9.52 20.49
C GLU A 220 -20.52 -8.46 19.42
N ALA A 221 -19.34 -7.84 19.49
CA ALA A 221 -18.92 -6.81 18.56
C ALA A 221 -18.46 -7.40 17.22
N TRP A 222 -18.77 -6.71 16.13
CA TRP A 222 -18.33 -7.03 14.78
C TRP A 222 -17.18 -6.13 14.34
N ILE A 223 -16.24 -6.69 13.60
CA ILE A 223 -15.02 -6.02 13.14
C ILE A 223 -14.84 -6.20 11.65
N LEU A 224 -14.40 -5.14 10.98
CA LEU A 224 -13.91 -5.14 9.61
C LEU A 224 -12.46 -4.69 9.63
N SER A 225 -11.58 -5.41 8.95
CA SER A 225 -10.15 -5.09 8.88
C SER A 225 -9.55 -5.45 7.53
N SER A 226 -8.45 -4.79 7.17
CA SER A 226 -7.69 -5.17 5.98
C SER A 226 -7.00 -6.52 6.11
N GLU A 227 -6.53 -6.89 7.32
CA GLU A 227 -5.80 -8.14 7.57
C GLU A 227 -6.20 -8.80 8.89
N THR A 228 -6.01 -10.12 8.98
CA THR A 228 -6.31 -10.89 10.20
C THR A 228 -5.36 -10.56 11.34
N CYS A 229 -4.12 -10.14 11.10
CA CYS A 229 -3.18 -9.75 12.15
C CYS A 229 -3.71 -8.62 13.06
N ALA A 230 -4.63 -7.78 12.54
CA ALA A 230 -5.30 -6.76 13.34
C ALA A 230 -6.41 -7.34 14.24
N LEU A 231 -6.99 -8.48 13.87
CA LEU A 231 -7.90 -9.23 14.72
C LEU A 231 -7.13 -9.89 15.86
N ASP A 232 -6.00 -10.51 15.55
CA ASP A 232 -5.16 -11.22 16.51
C ASP A 232 -4.69 -10.32 17.66
N ILE A 233 -4.24 -9.08 17.36
CA ILE A 233 -3.73 -8.16 18.38
C ILE A 233 -4.78 -7.76 19.42
N ILE A 234 -6.05 -7.75 19.04
CA ILE A 234 -7.16 -7.40 19.94
C ILE A 234 -7.89 -8.63 20.50
N GLY A 235 -7.43 -9.84 20.15
CA GLY A 235 -8.04 -11.10 20.58
C GLY A 235 -9.41 -11.37 19.94
N ALA A 236 -9.66 -10.87 18.74
CA ALA A 236 -10.87 -11.11 17.98
C ALA A 236 -10.76 -12.39 17.13
N GLU A 237 -11.89 -13.04 16.91
CA GLU A 237 -11.98 -14.23 16.06
C GLU A 237 -12.14 -13.81 14.58
N PHE A 238 -11.39 -14.45 13.68
CA PHE A 238 -11.62 -14.36 12.25
C PHE A 238 -12.89 -15.13 11.87
N VAL A 239 -13.81 -14.49 11.17
CA VAL A 239 -15.06 -15.11 10.71
C VAL A 239 -14.91 -15.57 9.25
N ARG A 240 -14.58 -14.67 8.35
CA ARG A 240 -14.36 -14.91 6.93
C ARG A 240 -13.80 -13.68 6.21
N ASP A 241 -13.33 -13.89 5.00
CA ASP A 241 -13.11 -12.78 4.07
C ASP A 241 -14.46 -12.17 3.62
N VAL A 242 -14.48 -10.86 3.34
CA VAL A 242 -15.59 -10.22 2.64
C VAL A 242 -15.45 -10.58 1.16
N GLU A 243 -16.51 -11.12 0.55
CA GLU A 243 -16.45 -11.63 -0.82
C GLU A 243 -16.34 -10.48 -1.87
N PRO A 244 -15.81 -10.75 -3.06
CA PRO A 244 -15.83 -9.80 -4.17
C PRO A 244 -17.24 -9.27 -4.47
N GLY A 245 -17.39 -7.95 -4.58
CA GLY A 245 -18.67 -7.28 -4.84
C GLY A 245 -19.67 -7.30 -3.69
N GLU A 246 -19.25 -7.74 -2.50
CA GLU A 246 -20.10 -7.80 -1.31
C GLU A 246 -20.15 -6.46 -0.57
N ILE A 247 -21.34 -6.12 -0.09
CA ILE A 247 -21.60 -5.07 0.87
C ILE A 247 -22.08 -5.73 2.18
N VAL A 248 -21.25 -5.65 3.21
CA VAL A 248 -21.57 -6.10 4.57
C VAL A 248 -22.14 -4.93 5.34
N VAL A 249 -23.30 -5.10 5.97
CA VAL A 249 -23.97 -4.08 6.78
C VAL A 249 -24.18 -4.63 8.19
N ILE A 250 -23.67 -3.92 9.17
CA ILE A 250 -23.76 -4.25 10.59
C ILE A 250 -24.55 -3.15 11.30
N ASP A 251 -25.61 -3.52 11.98
CA ASP A 251 -26.45 -2.61 12.78
C ASP A 251 -26.98 -3.33 14.04
N ASP A 252 -27.92 -2.72 14.74
CA ASP A 252 -28.56 -3.25 15.96
C ASP A 252 -29.30 -4.58 15.74
N LYS A 253 -29.58 -4.94 14.48
CA LYS A 253 -30.21 -6.23 14.11
C LYS A 253 -29.18 -7.30 13.78
N GLY A 254 -27.89 -6.96 13.83
CA GLY A 254 -26.78 -7.84 13.51
C GLY A 254 -26.22 -7.62 12.11
N LEU A 255 -25.60 -8.67 11.55
CA LEU A 255 -24.92 -8.63 10.28
C LEU A 255 -25.85 -9.01 9.13
N HIS A 256 -25.84 -8.20 8.08
CA HIS A 256 -26.52 -8.43 6.81
C HIS A 256 -25.53 -8.32 5.67
N SER A 257 -25.71 -9.10 4.61
CA SER A 257 -24.86 -9.06 3.43
C SER A 257 -25.71 -8.98 2.17
N ILE A 258 -25.27 -8.15 1.22
CA ILE A 258 -25.86 -8.04 -0.11
C ILE A 258 -24.78 -8.05 -1.20
N LYS A 259 -25.11 -8.56 -2.38
CA LYS A 259 -24.26 -8.57 -3.57
C LYS A 259 -25.03 -7.93 -4.73
N PRO A 260 -25.03 -6.60 -4.83
CA PRO A 260 -25.88 -5.90 -5.78
C PRO A 260 -25.30 -5.90 -7.21
N PHE A 261 -24.04 -6.29 -7.38
CA PHE A 261 -23.35 -6.24 -8.67
C PHE A 261 -23.29 -7.62 -9.33
N SER A 262 -23.14 -7.62 -10.67
CA SER A 262 -22.89 -8.84 -11.41
C SER A 262 -21.60 -9.53 -10.93
N LYS A 263 -21.59 -10.85 -10.90
CA LYS A 263 -20.42 -11.62 -10.47
C LYS A 263 -19.26 -11.40 -11.44
N SER A 264 -18.15 -10.93 -10.94
CA SER A 264 -16.87 -10.85 -11.65
C SER A 264 -15.94 -12.00 -11.21
N PRO A 265 -14.93 -12.37 -12.03
CA PRO A 265 -13.88 -13.29 -11.58
C PRO A 265 -13.14 -12.72 -10.37
N ASN A 266 -12.80 -13.56 -9.40
CA ASN A 266 -11.91 -13.13 -8.32
C ASN A 266 -10.52 -12.83 -8.90
N ARG A 267 -9.95 -11.67 -8.52
CA ARG A 267 -8.65 -11.16 -8.97
C ARG A 267 -7.91 -10.53 -7.79
N PHE A 268 -7.80 -11.27 -6.69
CA PHE A 268 -7.06 -10.80 -5.52
C PHE A 268 -5.62 -10.41 -5.89
N CYS A 269 -5.11 -9.32 -5.32
CA CYS A 269 -3.77 -8.85 -5.61
C CYS A 269 -2.71 -9.87 -5.14
N ILE A 270 -1.94 -10.42 -6.08
CA ILE A 270 -0.91 -11.41 -5.76
C ILE A 270 0.25 -10.80 -4.96
N PHE A 271 0.49 -9.49 -5.14
CA PHE A 271 1.57 -8.75 -4.46
C PHE A 271 1.33 -8.61 -2.94
N GLU A 272 0.09 -8.75 -2.49
CA GLU A 272 -0.23 -8.87 -1.06
C GLU A 272 0.52 -10.05 -0.43
N TYR A 273 0.54 -11.21 -1.08
CA TYR A 273 1.28 -12.36 -0.60
C TYR A 273 2.80 -12.19 -0.73
N ILE A 274 3.29 -11.52 -1.77
CA ILE A 274 4.72 -11.35 -2.01
C ILE A 274 5.32 -10.39 -0.98
N TYR A 275 4.63 -9.26 -0.70
CA TYR A 275 5.24 -8.17 0.06
C TYR A 275 4.32 -7.53 1.12
N PHE A 276 3.11 -7.05 0.75
CA PHE A 276 2.38 -6.10 1.59
C PHE A 276 1.83 -6.71 2.87
N ALA A 277 1.10 -7.83 2.78
CA ALA A 277 0.50 -8.43 3.95
C ALA A 277 1.56 -8.90 4.95
N ARG A 278 1.26 -8.81 6.22
CA ARG A 278 2.13 -9.37 7.25
C ARG A 278 2.23 -10.89 7.10
N PRO A 279 3.40 -11.49 7.36
CA PRO A 279 3.56 -12.94 7.24
C PRO A 279 2.61 -13.75 8.13
N ASP A 280 2.23 -13.21 9.29
CA ASP A 280 1.29 -13.82 10.24
C ASP A 280 -0.19 -13.67 9.86
N SER A 281 -0.51 -12.96 8.77
CA SER A 281 -1.88 -12.85 8.27
C SER A 281 -2.32 -14.07 7.46
N VAL A 282 -3.64 -14.34 7.51
CA VAL A 282 -4.35 -15.28 6.63
C VAL A 282 -5.26 -14.46 5.70
N MET A 283 -5.15 -14.68 4.39
CA MET A 283 -5.90 -13.96 3.37
C MET A 283 -6.44 -14.94 2.33
N GLU A 284 -7.70 -14.80 1.92
CA GLU A 284 -8.36 -15.73 0.99
C GLU A 284 -8.14 -17.20 1.40
N GLY A 285 -8.17 -17.48 2.73
CA GLY A 285 -7.97 -18.81 3.30
C GLY A 285 -6.54 -19.35 3.25
N ARG A 286 -5.53 -18.54 2.93
CA ARG A 286 -4.11 -18.94 2.80
C ARG A 286 -3.22 -18.17 3.77
N SER A 287 -2.33 -18.88 4.47
CA SER A 287 -1.27 -18.28 5.28
C SER A 287 -0.27 -17.54 4.38
N VAL A 288 -0.06 -16.25 4.63
CA VAL A 288 0.93 -15.45 3.89
C VAL A 288 2.33 -16.01 4.08
N TYR A 289 2.67 -16.44 5.29
CA TYR A 289 3.98 -17.04 5.59
C TYR A 289 4.24 -18.30 4.77
N ASP A 290 3.25 -19.22 4.71
CA ASP A 290 3.43 -20.49 3.98
C ASP A 290 3.50 -20.25 2.47
N VAL A 291 2.71 -19.30 1.94
CA VAL A 291 2.79 -18.93 0.54
C VAL A 291 4.18 -18.38 0.19
N ARG A 292 4.75 -17.48 1.01
CA ARG A 292 6.11 -16.96 0.79
C ARG A 292 7.17 -18.05 0.85
N LYS A 293 7.04 -19.01 1.76
CA LYS A 293 7.94 -20.18 1.78
C LYS A 293 7.83 -21.02 0.51
N ASN A 294 6.60 -21.27 0.04
CA ASN A 294 6.38 -22.01 -1.20
C ASN A 294 6.97 -21.28 -2.41
N ILE A 295 6.82 -19.94 -2.47
CA ILE A 295 7.46 -19.11 -3.50
C ILE A 295 8.98 -19.31 -3.48
N GLY A 296 9.61 -19.27 -2.30
CA GLY A 296 11.05 -19.54 -2.16
C GLY A 296 11.45 -20.95 -2.60
N ALA A 297 10.64 -21.96 -2.32
CA ALA A 297 10.89 -23.33 -2.77
C ALA A 297 10.78 -23.45 -4.30
N GLU A 298 9.77 -22.84 -4.94
CA GLU A 298 9.68 -22.79 -6.41
C GLU A 298 10.83 -22.05 -7.03
N LEU A 299 11.24 -20.91 -6.46
CA LEU A 299 12.40 -20.15 -6.90
C LEU A 299 13.69 -20.98 -6.88
N ALA A 300 13.87 -21.84 -5.85
CA ALA A 300 15.00 -22.76 -5.80
C ALA A 300 14.93 -23.87 -6.86
N ARG A 301 13.73 -24.35 -7.22
CA ARG A 301 13.55 -25.33 -8.33
C ARG A 301 13.88 -24.72 -9.69
N GLU A 302 13.46 -23.47 -9.92
CA GLU A 302 13.68 -22.79 -11.21
C GLU A 302 15.11 -22.27 -11.38
N SER A 303 15.75 -21.84 -10.29
CA SER A 303 17.01 -21.08 -10.38
C SER A 303 17.98 -21.43 -9.25
N HIS A 304 18.23 -22.73 -9.06
CA HIS A 304 19.28 -23.19 -8.15
C HIS A 304 20.66 -22.63 -8.54
N VAL A 305 21.48 -22.30 -7.53
CA VAL A 305 22.89 -21.93 -7.72
C VAL A 305 23.72 -22.58 -6.62
N ASP A 306 24.92 -23.06 -6.99
CA ASP A 306 25.87 -23.62 -6.03
C ASP A 306 26.45 -22.49 -5.16
N ALA A 307 26.12 -22.50 -3.88
CA ALA A 307 26.49 -21.47 -2.92
C ALA A 307 26.70 -22.06 -1.52
N ASP A 308 27.33 -21.28 -0.66
CA ASP A 308 27.63 -21.70 0.71
C ASP A 308 26.53 -21.29 1.68
N LEU A 309 25.82 -20.19 1.39
CA LEU A 309 24.78 -19.63 2.28
C LEU A 309 23.61 -19.04 1.50
N VAL A 310 22.40 -19.21 2.03
CA VAL A 310 21.20 -18.45 1.69
C VAL A 310 20.99 -17.36 2.73
N VAL A 311 20.93 -16.13 2.31
CA VAL A 311 20.80 -14.94 3.16
C VAL A 311 19.54 -14.16 2.76
N PRO A 312 18.58 -13.92 3.67
CA PRO A 312 17.43 -13.08 3.37
C PRO A 312 17.81 -11.60 3.29
N VAL A 313 17.13 -10.86 2.44
CA VAL A 313 17.05 -9.40 2.59
C VAL A 313 15.93 -9.12 3.61
N PRO A 314 16.24 -8.69 4.83
CA PRO A 314 15.25 -8.60 5.90
C PRO A 314 14.33 -7.38 5.74
N ASP A 315 13.04 -7.43 6.21
CA ASP A 315 12.42 -8.60 6.84
C ASP A 315 11.61 -9.42 5.82
N SER A 316 11.22 -8.81 4.68
CA SER A 316 10.29 -9.35 3.68
C SER A 316 10.78 -10.63 3.00
N GLY A 317 12.08 -10.72 2.74
CA GLY A 317 12.71 -11.89 2.09
C GLY A 317 12.87 -13.11 3.01
N VAL A 318 12.64 -12.99 4.34
CA VAL A 318 12.93 -14.07 5.30
C VAL A 318 12.15 -15.37 5.01
N PRO A 319 10.82 -15.37 4.85
CA PRO A 319 10.09 -16.63 4.61
C PRO A 319 10.48 -17.29 3.27
N ALA A 320 10.69 -16.47 2.21
CA ALA A 320 11.11 -16.97 0.90
C ALA A 320 12.54 -17.57 0.97
N ALA A 321 13.47 -16.93 1.69
CA ALA A 321 14.81 -17.46 1.91
C ALA A 321 14.80 -18.78 2.66
N ILE A 322 13.92 -18.95 3.66
CA ILE A 322 13.72 -20.23 4.37
C ILE A 322 13.25 -21.30 3.38
N GLY A 323 12.26 -21.00 2.55
CA GLY A 323 11.75 -21.92 1.52
C GLY A 323 12.81 -22.30 0.50
N TYR A 324 13.58 -21.32 0.03
CA TYR A 324 14.70 -21.53 -0.89
C TYR A 324 15.79 -22.45 -0.28
N ALA A 325 16.20 -22.17 0.96
CA ALA A 325 17.21 -22.94 1.67
C ALA A 325 16.77 -24.41 1.89
N GLN A 326 15.52 -24.60 2.34
CA GLN A 326 14.95 -25.93 2.54
C GLN A 326 14.89 -26.75 1.24
N GLN A 327 14.55 -26.11 0.10
CA GLN A 327 14.44 -26.80 -1.19
C GLN A 327 15.79 -27.03 -1.85
N SER A 328 16.73 -26.07 -1.75
CA SER A 328 18.04 -26.17 -2.36
C SER A 328 19.05 -27.01 -1.56
N GLY A 329 18.82 -27.18 -0.26
CA GLY A 329 19.77 -27.80 0.67
C GLY A 329 20.94 -26.89 1.08
N VAL A 330 20.97 -25.63 0.62
CA VAL A 330 21.99 -24.63 1.00
C VAL A 330 21.63 -24.06 2.39
N PRO A 331 22.59 -23.97 3.33
CA PRO A 331 22.32 -23.47 4.69
C PRO A 331 21.76 -22.05 4.70
N PHE A 332 20.75 -21.81 5.55
CA PHE A 332 20.17 -20.48 5.82
C PHE A 332 20.95 -19.78 6.93
N GLU A 333 21.31 -18.49 6.72
CA GLU A 333 21.97 -17.68 7.73
C GLU A 333 21.52 -16.20 7.65
N PHE A 334 21.47 -15.53 8.81
CA PHE A 334 21.28 -14.09 8.86
C PHE A 334 22.58 -13.33 8.53
N GLY A 335 22.92 -13.28 7.26
CA GLY A 335 24.07 -12.48 6.77
C GLY A 335 23.81 -10.97 6.74
N LEU A 336 22.56 -10.57 6.75
CA LEU A 336 22.08 -9.19 6.87
C LEU A 336 21.21 -9.04 8.09
N ILE A 337 21.46 -8.02 8.91
CA ILE A 337 20.69 -7.72 10.12
C ILE A 337 20.03 -6.35 9.96
N ARG A 338 18.72 -6.30 10.20
CA ARG A 338 17.97 -5.03 10.23
C ARG A 338 18.08 -4.38 11.59
N ASN A 339 18.31 -3.06 11.61
CA ASN A 339 18.22 -2.26 12.82
C ASN A 339 16.76 -1.81 13.04
N HIS A 340 16.08 -2.41 14.01
CA HIS A 340 14.69 -2.12 14.33
C HIS A 340 14.46 -0.75 14.99
N TYR A 341 15.51 -0.10 15.50
CA TYR A 341 15.41 1.21 16.14
C TYR A 341 15.50 2.39 15.15
N VAL A 342 15.84 2.13 13.90
CA VAL A 342 15.85 3.14 12.85
C VAL A 342 14.48 3.22 12.20
N GLY A 343 13.64 4.14 12.71
CA GLY A 343 12.37 4.51 12.09
C GLY A 343 12.55 5.42 10.87
N ARG A 344 11.46 5.73 10.16
CA ARG A 344 11.44 6.70 9.04
C ARG A 344 11.59 8.17 9.50
N THR A 345 11.72 8.44 10.78
CA THR A 345 11.73 9.77 11.41
C THR A 345 12.99 10.59 11.17
N PHE A 346 14.05 10.05 10.56
CA PHE A 346 15.18 10.86 10.14
C PHE A 346 14.84 11.57 8.82
N ILE A 347 14.33 12.80 8.93
CA ILE A 347 14.32 13.77 7.82
C ILE A 347 15.78 14.14 7.58
N GLU A 348 16.34 13.60 6.52
CA GLU A 348 17.76 13.75 6.19
C GLU A 348 17.96 15.03 5.37
N PRO A 349 18.63 16.05 5.89
CA PRO A 349 18.73 17.37 5.22
C PRO A 349 19.72 17.41 4.06
N THR A 350 20.51 16.36 3.81
CA THR A 350 21.52 16.34 2.74
C THR A 350 21.59 15.02 1.98
N ASP A 351 21.97 15.07 0.69
CA ASP A 351 22.12 13.88 -0.18
C ASP A 351 23.16 12.88 0.37
N GLN A 352 24.20 13.33 1.06
CA GLN A 352 25.22 12.48 1.68
C GLN A 352 24.63 11.62 2.82
N ILE A 353 23.68 12.16 3.58
CA ILE A 353 23.01 11.43 4.67
C ILE A 353 22.00 10.42 4.09
N ARG A 354 21.32 10.73 2.98
CA ARG A 354 20.42 9.80 2.29
C ARG A 354 21.16 8.54 1.80
N HIS A 355 22.43 8.65 1.39
CA HIS A 355 23.26 7.49 1.07
C HIS A 355 23.55 6.60 2.29
N LEU A 356 23.49 7.13 3.50
CA LEU A 356 23.64 6.36 4.75
C LEU A 356 22.34 5.63 5.15
N GLY A 357 21.18 6.01 4.63
CA GLY A 357 19.87 5.48 5.04
C GLY A 357 19.74 3.95 4.95
N VAL A 358 20.27 3.32 3.88
CA VAL A 358 20.29 1.85 3.77
C VAL A 358 21.27 1.24 4.79
N ARG A 359 22.43 1.87 5.02
CA ARG A 359 23.41 1.43 6.02
C ARG A 359 22.90 1.59 7.45
N LEU A 360 22.07 2.58 7.71
CA LEU A 360 21.44 2.75 9.04
C LEU A 360 20.40 1.63 9.29
N LYS A 361 19.69 1.20 8.26
CA LYS A 361 18.66 0.17 8.34
C LYS A 361 19.19 -1.25 8.35
N HIS A 362 20.29 -1.51 7.64
CA HIS A 362 20.84 -2.85 7.45
C HIS A 362 22.34 -2.87 7.73
N ASN A 363 22.80 -3.94 8.35
CA ASN A 363 24.22 -4.20 8.54
C ASN A 363 24.58 -5.61 8.12
N ALA A 364 25.70 -5.77 7.39
CA ALA A 364 26.20 -7.07 6.99
C ALA A 364 27.01 -7.73 8.11
N ASN A 365 26.74 -9.01 8.37
CA ASN A 365 27.49 -9.84 9.31
C ASN A 365 28.79 -10.31 8.65
N ALA A 366 29.85 -9.50 8.73
CA ALA A 366 31.10 -9.76 8.05
C ALA A 366 31.75 -11.12 8.46
N ALA A 367 31.60 -11.53 9.72
CA ALA A 367 32.13 -12.81 10.20
C ALA A 367 31.47 -14.02 9.50
N GLY A 368 30.17 -13.93 9.21
CA GLY A 368 29.44 -15.00 8.52
C GLY A 368 29.58 -14.98 7.00
N LEU A 369 29.88 -13.79 6.40
CA LEU A 369 29.89 -13.61 4.94
C LEU A 369 31.27 -13.74 4.30
N LYS A 370 32.35 -13.55 5.08
CA LYS A 370 33.71 -13.53 4.55
C LYS A 370 34.06 -14.84 3.81
N ASP A 371 34.58 -14.69 2.61
CA ASP A 371 35.02 -15.76 1.71
C ASP A 371 33.89 -16.74 1.28
N LYS A 372 32.61 -16.38 1.46
CA LYS A 372 31.44 -17.19 1.12
C LYS A 372 30.83 -16.81 -0.22
N ARG A 373 30.28 -17.80 -0.91
CA ARG A 373 29.36 -17.64 -2.05
C ARG A 373 27.97 -17.53 -1.47
N VAL A 374 27.29 -16.41 -1.70
CA VAL A 374 26.05 -16.04 -1.03
C VAL A 374 24.90 -15.95 -2.01
N VAL A 375 23.76 -16.56 -1.68
CA VAL A 375 22.48 -16.32 -2.35
C VAL A 375 21.66 -15.35 -1.50
N LEU A 376 21.49 -14.12 -1.96
CA LEU A 376 20.54 -13.17 -1.40
C LEU A 376 19.14 -13.48 -1.93
N VAL A 377 18.16 -13.62 -1.03
CA VAL A 377 16.76 -13.77 -1.41
C VAL A 377 16.00 -12.51 -1.00
N ASP A 378 15.43 -11.83 -2.00
CA ASP A 378 14.61 -10.61 -1.80
C ASP A 378 13.19 -10.84 -2.34
N ASP A 379 12.23 -9.99 -1.92
CA ASP A 379 10.85 -10.05 -2.39
C ASP A 379 10.68 -9.53 -3.83
N SER A 380 11.26 -8.37 -4.15
CA SER A 380 11.09 -7.68 -5.43
C SER A 380 12.22 -6.71 -5.73
N ILE A 381 12.43 -6.43 -7.02
CA ILE A 381 13.29 -5.35 -7.50
C ILE A 381 12.44 -4.40 -8.34
N VAL A 382 12.38 -3.12 -7.93
CA VAL A 382 11.63 -2.08 -8.64
C VAL A 382 12.56 -1.12 -9.36
N ARG A 383 13.27 -0.24 -8.64
CA ARG A 383 14.27 0.68 -9.21
C ARG A 383 15.70 0.14 -9.13
N GLY A 384 15.97 -0.90 -8.36
CA GLY A 384 17.28 -1.55 -8.20
C GLY A 384 18.27 -0.83 -7.27
N ILE A 385 17.97 0.39 -6.80
CA ILE A 385 18.89 1.19 -5.98
C ILE A 385 19.16 0.55 -4.62
N THR A 386 18.13 0.03 -3.96
CA THR A 386 18.25 -0.67 -2.68
C THR A 386 19.06 -1.95 -2.86
N SER A 387 18.77 -2.72 -3.91
CA SER A 387 19.46 -3.98 -4.20
C SER A 387 20.95 -3.75 -4.47
N LEU A 388 21.31 -2.70 -5.25
CA LEU A 388 22.71 -2.32 -5.47
C LEU A 388 23.43 -2.05 -4.14
N LYS A 389 22.84 -1.25 -3.24
CA LYS A 389 23.47 -0.93 -1.94
C LYS A 389 23.61 -2.15 -1.03
N ILE A 390 22.65 -3.06 -1.06
CA ILE A 390 22.72 -4.33 -0.32
C ILE A 390 23.86 -5.20 -0.85
N VAL A 391 23.98 -5.32 -2.16
CA VAL A 391 25.06 -6.08 -2.80
C VAL A 391 26.42 -5.48 -2.48
N GLU A 392 26.58 -4.16 -2.58
CA GLU A 392 27.81 -3.46 -2.16
C GLU A 392 28.16 -3.73 -0.69
N MET A 393 27.16 -3.72 0.20
CA MET A 393 27.36 -4.00 1.63
C MET A 393 27.84 -5.43 1.87
N VAL A 394 27.26 -6.43 1.19
CA VAL A 394 27.64 -7.85 1.29
C VAL A 394 29.02 -8.09 0.70
N ARG A 395 29.38 -7.47 -0.43
CA ARG A 395 30.72 -7.55 -1.00
C ARG A 395 31.78 -6.89 -0.11
N ASN A 396 31.46 -5.72 0.47
CA ASN A 396 32.35 -5.05 1.43
C ASN A 396 32.57 -5.85 2.71
N ALA A 397 31.61 -6.72 3.09
CA ALA A 397 31.76 -7.67 4.18
C ALA A 397 32.65 -8.89 3.81
N GLY A 398 33.14 -8.97 2.58
CA GLY A 398 34.10 -9.97 2.13
C GLY A 398 33.47 -11.21 1.45
N ALA A 399 32.22 -11.15 1.01
CA ALA A 399 31.62 -12.23 0.23
C ALA A 399 32.39 -12.44 -1.09
N LYS A 400 32.64 -13.71 -1.44
CA LYS A 400 33.40 -14.12 -2.64
C LYS A 400 32.52 -13.98 -3.89
N GLU A 401 31.28 -14.44 -3.82
CA GLU A 401 30.28 -14.36 -4.87
C GLU A 401 28.94 -13.92 -4.27
N VAL A 402 28.17 -13.12 -5.00
CA VAL A 402 26.86 -12.63 -4.58
C VAL A 402 25.86 -12.88 -5.69
N HIS A 403 25.01 -13.86 -5.47
CA HIS A 403 23.89 -14.20 -6.34
C HIS A 403 22.61 -13.63 -5.74
N MET A 404 21.65 -13.20 -6.56
CA MET A 404 20.34 -12.74 -6.06
C MET A 404 19.21 -13.56 -6.68
N ARG A 405 18.26 -13.93 -5.86
CA ARG A 405 17.04 -14.65 -6.22
C ARG A 405 15.86 -13.86 -5.72
N VAL A 406 14.97 -13.46 -6.63
CA VAL A 406 13.85 -12.56 -6.35
C VAL A 406 12.56 -13.37 -6.35
N SER A 407 11.82 -13.30 -5.26
CA SER A 407 10.60 -14.07 -5.05
C SER A 407 9.35 -13.46 -5.71
N SER A 408 9.51 -12.46 -6.57
CA SER A 408 8.50 -12.01 -7.53
C SER A 408 9.03 -12.16 -8.96
N PRO A 409 8.15 -12.20 -9.96
CA PRO A 409 8.54 -11.94 -11.35
C PRO A 409 9.08 -10.52 -11.53
N PRO A 410 9.76 -10.20 -12.66
CA PRO A 410 10.17 -8.83 -12.95
C PRO A 410 8.99 -7.87 -12.98
N THR A 411 9.07 -6.77 -12.23
CA THR A 411 8.04 -5.72 -12.23
C THR A 411 8.22 -4.82 -13.44
N THR A 412 7.41 -5.02 -14.47
CA THR A 412 7.52 -4.35 -15.77
C THR A 412 6.44 -3.30 -16.02
N HIS A 413 5.39 -3.28 -15.20
CA HIS A 413 4.25 -2.38 -15.33
C HIS A 413 3.93 -1.71 -14.00
N SER A 414 3.43 -0.46 -14.07
CA SER A 414 2.95 0.27 -12.90
C SER A 414 1.63 -0.29 -12.39
N CYS A 415 1.37 -0.15 -11.09
CA CYS A 415 0.07 -0.50 -10.50
C CYS A 415 -0.87 0.70 -10.55
N PHE A 416 -2.15 0.47 -10.92
CA PHE A 416 -3.22 1.48 -10.91
C PHE A 416 -4.32 1.17 -9.90
N TYR A 417 -4.10 0.18 -9.02
CA TYR A 417 -5.10 -0.35 -8.10
C TYR A 417 -4.78 -0.11 -6.63
N GLY A 418 -3.92 0.89 -6.35
CA GLY A 418 -3.67 1.36 -4.99
C GLY A 418 -2.28 1.05 -4.43
N ILE A 419 -1.37 0.43 -5.23
CA ILE A 419 0.05 0.31 -4.87
C ILE A 419 0.78 1.50 -5.50
N ASP A 420 1.55 2.24 -4.71
CA ASP A 420 2.44 3.27 -5.24
C ASP A 420 3.64 2.61 -5.91
N THR A 421 3.57 2.50 -7.21
CA THR A 421 4.70 2.08 -8.05
C THR A 421 5.17 3.27 -8.88
N PRO A 422 6.48 3.38 -9.14
CA PRO A 422 6.99 4.43 -10.01
C PRO A 422 6.42 4.30 -11.42
N SER A 423 6.56 5.38 -12.18
CA SER A 423 6.22 5.35 -13.61
C SER A 423 7.00 4.25 -14.34
N GLN A 424 6.42 3.71 -15.41
CA GLN A 424 7.00 2.56 -16.11
C GLN A 424 8.43 2.81 -16.59
N ASP A 425 8.76 4.05 -16.94
CA ASP A 425 10.10 4.48 -17.32
C ASP A 425 11.12 4.52 -16.16
N GLU A 426 10.68 4.39 -14.93
CA GLU A 426 11.56 4.26 -13.75
C GLU A 426 11.75 2.81 -13.30
N LEU A 427 10.95 1.86 -13.81
CA LEU A 427 11.05 0.45 -13.48
C LEU A 427 12.31 -0.16 -14.11
N LEU A 428 13.14 -0.81 -13.29
CA LEU A 428 14.40 -1.40 -13.77
C LEU A 428 14.15 -2.48 -14.82
N ALA A 429 13.14 -3.34 -14.60
CA ALA A 429 12.79 -4.43 -15.52
C ALA A 429 12.05 -3.96 -16.79
N ALA A 430 11.61 -2.70 -16.86
CA ALA A 430 11.10 -2.11 -18.09
C ALA A 430 12.23 -1.57 -18.98
N LYS A 431 13.43 -1.31 -18.39
CA LYS A 431 14.62 -0.76 -19.10
C LYS A 431 15.62 -1.81 -19.50
N PHE A 432 15.79 -2.85 -18.70
CA PHE A 432 16.88 -3.81 -18.81
C PHE A 432 16.34 -5.24 -18.77
N ASP A 433 16.96 -6.12 -19.54
CA ASP A 433 16.81 -7.55 -19.34
C ASP A 433 17.55 -8.04 -18.06
N VAL A 434 17.31 -9.28 -17.67
CA VAL A 434 17.83 -9.82 -16.39
C VAL A 434 19.37 -9.80 -16.34
N GLU A 435 20.05 -10.02 -17.48
CA GLU A 435 21.52 -9.99 -17.55
C GLU A 435 22.08 -8.58 -17.35
N ALA A 436 21.45 -7.58 -18.00
CA ALA A 436 21.82 -6.18 -17.82
C ALA A 436 21.49 -5.67 -16.41
N MET A 437 20.36 -6.12 -15.82
CA MET A 437 20.04 -5.85 -14.43
C MET A 437 21.08 -6.40 -13.46
N ALA A 438 21.53 -7.65 -13.67
CA ALA A 438 22.58 -8.26 -12.84
C ALA A 438 23.89 -7.45 -12.89
N LYS A 439 24.31 -7.00 -14.08
CA LYS A 439 25.47 -6.12 -14.25
C LYS A 439 25.28 -4.77 -13.57
N HIS A 440 24.09 -4.16 -13.71
CA HIS A 440 23.75 -2.87 -13.09
C HIS A 440 23.82 -2.91 -11.56
N ILE A 441 23.38 -4.03 -10.96
CA ILE A 441 23.36 -4.23 -9.50
C ILE A 441 24.69 -4.84 -8.99
N ALA A 442 25.65 -5.14 -9.87
CA ALA A 442 26.94 -5.76 -9.56
C ALA A 442 26.86 -7.17 -8.96
N LEU A 443 25.93 -7.99 -9.46
CA LEU A 443 25.71 -9.39 -9.09
C LEU A 443 26.49 -10.35 -9.97
N ASP A 444 26.87 -11.51 -9.42
CA ASP A 444 27.44 -12.65 -10.20
C ASP A 444 26.31 -13.38 -10.95
N SER A 445 25.11 -13.48 -10.39
CA SER A 445 23.89 -13.90 -11.11
C SER A 445 22.63 -13.33 -10.49
N LEU A 446 21.61 -13.12 -11.32
CA LEU A 446 20.27 -12.70 -10.95
C LEU A 446 19.24 -13.63 -11.58
N ALA A 447 18.26 -14.06 -10.81
CA ALA A 447 17.07 -14.70 -11.34
C ALA A 447 15.82 -14.29 -10.54
N PHE A 448 14.70 -14.23 -11.24
CA PHE A 448 13.37 -14.02 -10.70
C PHE A 448 12.59 -15.32 -10.78
N ILE A 449 11.59 -15.49 -9.91
CA ILE A 449 10.62 -16.55 -10.12
C ILE A 449 9.83 -16.26 -11.40
N SER A 450 9.51 -17.29 -12.18
CA SER A 450 8.62 -17.13 -13.33
C SER A 450 7.17 -16.86 -12.85
N ILE A 451 6.33 -16.25 -13.72
CA ILE A 451 4.89 -16.08 -13.41
C ILE A 451 4.27 -17.46 -13.14
N ASP A 452 4.57 -18.48 -13.94
CA ASP A 452 4.07 -19.83 -13.73
C ASP A 452 4.58 -20.45 -12.43
N GLY A 453 5.83 -20.22 -12.05
CA GLY A 453 6.41 -20.61 -10.77
C GLY A 453 5.70 -19.96 -9.59
N LEU A 454 5.38 -18.69 -9.73
CA LEU A 454 4.59 -17.98 -8.73
C LEU A 454 3.21 -18.64 -8.54
N TYR A 455 2.50 -18.98 -9.63
CA TYR A 455 1.22 -19.69 -9.55
C TYR A 455 1.36 -21.11 -8.98
N ARG A 456 2.47 -21.82 -9.28
CA ARG A 456 2.75 -23.14 -8.64
C ARG A 456 2.91 -23.04 -7.14
N ALA A 457 3.45 -21.94 -6.62
CA ALA A 457 3.55 -21.73 -5.18
C ALA A 457 2.16 -21.66 -4.48
N PHE A 458 1.12 -21.32 -5.22
CA PHE A 458 -0.28 -21.34 -4.77
C PHE A 458 -0.98 -22.68 -5.01
N GLY A 459 -0.30 -23.68 -5.56
CA GLY A 459 -0.85 -25.01 -5.86
C GLY A 459 -1.50 -25.11 -7.25
N GLU A 460 -1.37 -24.11 -8.09
CA GLU A 460 -1.81 -24.14 -9.48
C GLU A 460 -0.74 -24.78 -10.38
N LYS A 461 -1.11 -25.19 -11.59
CA LYS A 461 -0.12 -25.72 -12.54
C LYS A 461 0.70 -24.62 -13.21
N ALA A 462 0.02 -23.54 -13.59
CA ALA A 462 0.55 -22.36 -14.25
C ALA A 462 -0.50 -21.25 -14.20
N ARG A 463 -0.14 -20.02 -14.65
CA ARG A 463 -1.09 -18.93 -14.87
C ARG A 463 -2.09 -19.30 -15.98
N ALA A 464 -3.38 -19.25 -15.68
CA ALA A 464 -4.42 -19.42 -16.70
C ALA A 464 -4.50 -18.14 -17.56
N ALA A 465 -4.26 -18.26 -18.88
CA ALA A 465 -4.21 -17.09 -19.78
C ALA A 465 -5.54 -16.33 -19.84
N ASP A 466 -6.67 -17.05 -19.94
CA ASP A 466 -7.99 -16.42 -20.13
C ASP A 466 -8.70 -16.07 -18.83
N ALA A 467 -8.31 -16.66 -17.70
CA ALA A 467 -8.95 -16.47 -16.40
C ALA A 467 -7.95 -16.64 -15.24
N PRO A 468 -6.94 -15.78 -15.12
CA PRO A 468 -6.02 -15.86 -13.98
C PRO A 468 -6.75 -15.63 -12.68
N GLN A 469 -6.32 -16.33 -11.59
CA GLN A 469 -6.97 -16.26 -10.28
C GLN A 469 -6.58 -15.01 -9.49
N PHE A 470 -5.51 -14.33 -9.90
CA PHE A 470 -4.97 -13.17 -9.20
C PHE A 470 -4.86 -11.95 -10.13
N CYS A 471 -4.85 -10.75 -9.55
CA CYS A 471 -4.31 -9.58 -10.21
C CYS A 471 -2.78 -9.64 -10.12
N ASP A 472 -2.14 -9.84 -11.25
CA ASP A 472 -0.68 -9.88 -11.44
C ASP A 472 -0.22 -8.84 -12.47
N ALA A 473 -1.02 -7.79 -12.68
CA ALA A 473 -0.84 -6.79 -13.74
C ALA A 473 0.53 -6.09 -13.69
N CYS A 474 1.11 -5.90 -12.51
CA CYS A 474 2.45 -5.34 -12.36
C CYS A 474 3.56 -6.20 -13.02
N PHE A 475 3.31 -7.50 -13.23
CA PHE A 475 4.21 -8.44 -13.92
C PHE A 475 3.78 -8.75 -15.34
N SER A 476 2.48 -8.92 -15.59
CA SER A 476 1.91 -9.39 -16.86
C SER A 476 1.40 -8.30 -17.79
N GLY A 477 1.05 -7.11 -17.26
CA GLY A 477 0.33 -6.08 -17.98
C GLY A 477 -1.17 -6.38 -18.20
N ASP A 478 -1.69 -7.48 -17.62
CA ASP A 478 -3.10 -7.88 -17.72
C ASP A 478 -3.92 -7.21 -16.60
N TYR A 479 -4.44 -6.03 -16.88
CA TYR A 479 -5.24 -5.25 -15.94
C TYR A 479 -6.71 -5.69 -15.95
N PRO A 480 -7.24 -6.30 -14.86
CA PRO A 480 -8.62 -6.80 -14.82
C PRO A 480 -9.69 -5.70 -14.85
N ILE A 481 -9.34 -4.47 -14.49
CA ILE A 481 -10.26 -3.33 -14.48
C ILE A 481 -9.74 -2.29 -15.48
N PRO A 482 -10.58 -1.73 -16.37
CA PRO A 482 -10.17 -0.73 -17.34
C PRO A 482 -9.50 0.51 -16.71
N LEU A 483 -8.45 1.03 -17.35
CA LEU A 483 -7.69 2.20 -16.92
C LEU A 483 -8.21 3.46 -17.63
N ILE A 484 -9.36 3.99 -17.21
CA ILE A 484 -10.09 5.04 -17.93
C ILE A 484 -9.37 6.38 -17.93
N ASP A 485 -8.72 6.72 -16.82
CA ASP A 485 -8.04 8.03 -16.67
C ASP A 485 -6.56 7.98 -17.08
N HIS A 486 -6.02 6.80 -17.46
CA HIS A 486 -4.58 6.60 -17.73
C HIS A 486 -4.04 7.48 -18.86
N ASP A 487 -4.82 7.69 -19.91
CA ASP A 487 -4.41 8.43 -21.12
C ASP A 487 -4.64 9.96 -20.95
N LYS A 488 -5.12 10.41 -19.80
CA LYS A 488 -5.41 11.82 -19.52
C LYS A 488 -4.24 12.44 -18.77
N ASP A 489 -3.57 13.43 -19.40
CA ASP A 489 -2.38 14.12 -18.88
C ASP A 489 -2.62 14.72 -17.47
N PRO A 490 -1.86 14.30 -16.43
CA PRO A 490 -2.05 14.82 -15.08
C PRO A 490 -1.74 16.31 -14.91
N VAL A 491 -0.99 16.92 -15.83
CA VAL A 491 -0.61 18.35 -15.76
C VAL A 491 -1.79 19.30 -16.06
N GLN A 492 -2.85 18.83 -16.73
CA GLN A 492 -4.05 19.64 -17.02
C GLN A 492 -5.08 19.66 -15.88
N HIS A 493 -4.78 19.09 -14.71
CA HIS A 493 -5.77 18.80 -13.68
C HIS A 493 -5.96 19.88 -12.61
N GLN A 494 -5.19 20.92 -12.63
CA GLN A 494 -5.46 22.09 -11.78
C GLN A 494 -6.47 22.98 -12.50
N LEU A 495 -7.76 22.81 -12.17
CA LEU A 495 -8.79 23.73 -12.60
C LEU A 495 -8.41 25.12 -12.10
N SER A 496 -7.93 25.98 -12.99
CA SER A 496 -7.73 27.38 -12.68
C SER A 496 -9.10 28.03 -12.45
N LEU A 497 -9.32 28.56 -11.26
CA LEU A 497 -10.49 29.41 -10.97
C LEU A 497 -10.50 30.70 -11.81
N LEU A 498 -9.41 30.95 -12.56
CA LEU A 498 -9.17 32.18 -13.32
C LEU A 498 -9.12 31.91 -14.83
N ASP A 499 -9.50 30.74 -15.30
CA ASP A 499 -9.61 30.47 -16.75
C ASP A 499 -10.96 31.03 -17.22
N GLU A 500 -11.04 32.33 -17.34
CA GLU A 500 -12.11 33.02 -18.06
C GLU A 500 -11.96 32.68 -19.55
N ARG A 501 -12.59 31.64 -20.01
CA ARG A 501 -12.81 31.43 -21.45
C ARG A 501 -13.98 32.30 -21.87
N GLU A 502 -13.68 33.41 -22.57
CA GLU A 502 -14.63 34.13 -23.38
C GLU A 502 -15.32 33.25 -24.44
#